data_11203262d14ddfe2466061464156fade
#
_entry.id   11203262d14ddfe2466061464156fade
#
_cell.length_a   1.000
_cell.length_b   1.000
_cell.length_c   1.000
_cell.angle_alpha   90.00
_cell.angle_beta   90.00
_cell.angle_gamma   90.00
#
_symmetry.space_group_name_H-M   'P 1'
#
loop_
_entity.id
_entity.type
_entity.pdbx_description
1 polymer ?
#
loop_
_entity_poly.entity_id
_entity_poly.type
_entity_poly.pdbx_seq_one_letter_code
_entity_poly.pdbx_strand_id
1 'polypeptide(L)'
;MKRISLLLLISLAISCKKENQENFGKTTEEVTQTAAQKPEELGKEIFEGKGVCYTCHKPETKTVGPSIQEIAKIYKEKGGNIVEFLQEKSDPIVDPSQYATMKTNFAVTKNLPEEELKALEAYILSF
;
A
#
# COMPACT_ATOMS: atom_id res chain seq x y z
N MET A 1 -62.18 -48.08 24.51
CA MET A 1 -62.40 -48.95 23.32
C MET A 1 -61.67 -48.33 22.15
N LYS A 2 -60.79 -49.15 21.58
CA LYS A 2 -60.32 -49.15 20.15
C LYS A 2 -59.75 -47.83 19.60
N ARG A 3 -58.40 -47.74 19.43
CA ARG A 3 -57.66 -48.13 18.21
C ARG A 3 -57.97 -47.17 17.06
N ILE A 4 -57.02 -46.45 16.48
CA ILE A 4 -56.18 -46.94 15.41
C ILE A 4 -54.99 -45.97 15.24
N SER A 5 -53.86 -46.62 15.24
CA SER A 5 -52.56 -46.16 14.77
C SER A 5 -52.60 -45.74 13.30
N LEU A 6 -52.09 -44.58 12.94
CA LEU A 6 -51.68 -44.33 11.55
C LEU A 6 -50.27 -43.69 11.54
N LEU A 7 -49.30 -44.52 11.33
CA LEU A 7 -47.93 -44.16 11.09
C LEU A 7 -47.83 -43.44 9.73
N LEU A 8 -47.55 -42.17 9.76
CA LEU A 8 -47.17 -41.44 8.55
C LEU A 8 -45.65 -41.29 8.52
N LEU A 9 -45.06 -42.19 7.76
CA LEU A 9 -43.61 -42.15 7.44
C LEU A 9 -43.38 -40.95 6.50
N ILE A 10 -42.83 -39.89 7.07
CA ILE A 10 -42.28 -38.78 6.28
C ILE A 10 -40.84 -39.12 5.98
N SER A 11 -40.58 -39.51 4.75
CA SER A 11 -39.25 -39.73 4.18
C SER A 11 -38.57 -38.36 4.04
N LEU A 12 -37.65 -38.01 4.94
CA LEU A 12 -36.72 -36.92 4.72
C LEU A 12 -35.70 -37.36 3.65
N ALA A 13 -35.93 -36.88 2.44
CA ALA A 13 -34.90 -36.93 1.42
C ALA A 13 -33.79 -35.92 1.80
N ILE A 14 -32.72 -36.47 2.39
CA ILE A 14 -31.48 -35.71 2.57
C ILE A 14 -30.84 -35.59 1.19
N SER A 15 -31.06 -34.44 0.55
CA SER A 15 -30.33 -34.07 -0.64
C SER A 15 -28.89 -33.72 -0.24
N CYS A 16 -28.01 -34.69 -0.28
CA CYS A 16 -26.58 -34.45 -0.24
C CYS A 16 -26.20 -33.65 -1.50
N LYS A 17 -26.07 -32.34 -1.37
CA LYS A 17 -25.41 -31.51 -2.35
C LYS A 17 -23.96 -31.97 -2.43
N LYS A 18 -23.60 -32.58 -3.55
CA LYS A 18 -22.24 -32.95 -3.91
C LYS A 18 -21.39 -31.69 -3.83
N GLU A 19 -20.57 -31.62 -2.80
CA GLU A 19 -19.45 -30.72 -2.73
C GLU A 19 -18.45 -31.17 -3.80
N ASN A 20 -18.27 -30.35 -4.81
CA ASN A 20 -17.25 -30.55 -5.82
C ASN A 20 -15.89 -30.52 -5.09
N GLN A 21 -15.28 -31.70 -4.98
CA GLN A 21 -13.84 -31.78 -4.78
C GLN A 21 -13.19 -31.19 -6.03
N GLU A 22 -12.78 -29.94 -5.91
CA GLU A 22 -11.93 -29.32 -6.91
C GLU A 22 -10.59 -30.04 -6.91
N ASN A 23 -10.37 -30.66 -8.03
CA ASN A 23 -9.18 -31.28 -8.51
C ASN A 23 -7.98 -30.34 -8.30
N PHE A 24 -7.08 -30.68 -7.38
CA PHE A 24 -5.77 -30.05 -7.25
C PHE A 24 -4.88 -30.54 -8.40
N GLY A 25 -5.15 -30.04 -9.59
CA GLY A 25 -4.47 -30.35 -10.83
C GLY A 25 -4.23 -29.05 -11.61
N LYS A 26 -3.03 -28.47 -11.39
CA LYS A 26 -2.26 -27.67 -12.34
C LYS A 26 -3.11 -26.82 -13.31
N THR A 27 -3.77 -25.82 -12.78
CA THR A 27 -4.22 -24.70 -13.59
C THR A 27 -3.01 -23.78 -13.73
N THR A 28 -2.51 -23.67 -14.93
CA THR A 28 -1.71 -22.53 -15.37
C THR A 28 -2.48 -21.31 -14.93
N GLU A 29 -1.97 -20.62 -13.92
CA GLU A 29 -2.50 -19.32 -13.53
C GLU A 29 -2.38 -18.44 -14.76
N GLU A 30 -3.49 -18.24 -15.42
CA GLU A 30 -3.70 -17.07 -16.24
C GLU A 30 -3.57 -15.90 -15.27
N VAL A 31 -2.34 -15.39 -15.19
CA VAL A 31 -2.04 -14.15 -14.50
C VAL A 31 -2.90 -13.12 -15.18
N THR A 32 -4.08 -12.88 -14.62
CA THR A 32 -4.83 -11.67 -14.89
C THR A 32 -3.83 -10.56 -14.60
N GLN A 33 -3.27 -9.97 -15.65
CA GLN A 33 -2.47 -8.76 -15.57
C GLN A 33 -3.40 -7.71 -14.97
N THR A 34 -3.43 -7.66 -13.66
CA THR A 34 -3.85 -6.46 -12.94
C THR A 34 -2.96 -5.38 -13.52
N ALA A 35 -3.53 -4.42 -14.23
CA ALA A 35 -2.79 -3.32 -14.83
C ALA A 35 -1.83 -2.80 -13.76
N ALA A 36 -0.53 -2.93 -14.00
CA ALA A 36 0.48 -2.59 -13.00
C ALA A 36 0.21 -1.14 -12.59
N GLN A 37 -0.07 -0.94 -11.32
CA GLN A 37 -0.34 0.38 -10.77
C GLN A 37 0.86 1.27 -11.10
N LYS A 38 0.59 2.50 -11.55
CA LYS A 38 1.67 3.43 -11.87
C LYS A 38 2.46 3.73 -10.60
N PRO A 39 3.79 3.84 -10.69
CA PRO A 39 4.62 4.14 -9.53
C PRO A 39 4.16 5.38 -8.75
N GLU A 40 3.73 6.43 -9.46
CA GLU A 40 3.24 7.66 -8.84
C GLU A 40 1.94 7.45 -8.06
N GLU A 41 1.05 6.58 -8.52
CA GLU A 41 -0.20 6.25 -7.83
C GLU A 41 0.07 5.46 -6.56
N LEU A 42 0.94 4.45 -6.63
CA LEU A 42 1.40 3.71 -5.46
C LEU A 42 2.12 4.64 -4.48
N GLY A 43 2.99 5.51 -4.97
CA GLY A 43 3.70 6.48 -4.15
C GLY A 43 2.77 7.42 -3.41
N LYS A 44 1.71 7.89 -4.07
CA LYS A 44 0.66 8.70 -3.43
C LYS A 44 -0.05 7.96 -2.31
N GLU A 45 -0.45 6.71 -2.55
CA GLU A 45 -1.11 5.89 -1.54
C GLU A 45 -0.23 5.69 -0.30
N ILE A 46 1.06 5.43 -0.51
CA ILE A 46 2.01 5.28 0.59
C ILE A 46 2.19 6.62 1.32
N PHE A 47 2.33 7.72 0.59
CA PHE A 47 2.52 9.07 1.13
C PHE A 47 1.37 9.51 2.04
N GLU A 48 0.13 9.28 1.60
CA GLU A 48 -1.09 9.62 2.33
C GLU A 48 -1.43 8.61 3.42
N GLY A 49 -1.04 7.34 3.25
CA GLY A 49 -1.34 6.22 4.12
C GLY A 49 -0.19 5.86 5.06
N LYS A 50 0.37 4.68 4.88
CA LYS A 50 1.34 4.08 5.82
C LYS A 50 2.66 4.84 5.97
N GLY A 51 3.03 5.66 4.98
CA GLY A 51 4.20 6.54 5.05
C GLY A 51 4.03 7.72 6.00
N VAL A 52 2.78 8.09 6.33
CA VAL A 52 2.40 9.19 7.24
C VAL A 52 2.95 10.57 6.81
N CYS A 53 3.46 10.68 5.57
CA CYS A 53 4.16 11.87 5.07
C CYS A 53 3.25 13.10 4.98
N TYR A 54 1.98 12.88 4.60
CA TYR A 54 0.97 13.94 4.43
C TYR A 54 0.68 14.73 5.71
N THR A 55 1.01 14.18 6.87
CA THR A 55 0.85 14.87 8.16
C THR A 55 1.70 16.15 8.22
N CYS A 56 2.90 16.11 7.66
CA CYS A 56 3.86 17.22 7.70
C CYS A 56 4.10 17.89 6.35
N HIS A 57 3.86 17.19 5.24
CA HIS A 57 4.11 17.68 3.88
C HIS A 57 2.80 17.82 3.11
N LYS A 58 2.55 19.01 2.57
CA LYS A 58 1.40 19.28 1.70
C LYS A 58 1.88 19.55 0.26
N PRO A 59 1.01 19.37 -0.75
CA PRO A 59 1.42 19.54 -2.14
C PRO A 59 2.14 20.88 -2.42
N GLU A 60 1.54 21.98 -2.08
CA GLU A 60 2.00 23.32 -2.46
C GLU A 60 2.37 24.21 -1.28
N THR A 61 1.96 23.85 -0.07
CA THR A 61 2.07 24.70 1.11
C THR A 61 3.06 24.11 2.12
N LYS A 62 4.03 24.92 2.55
CA LYS A 62 4.88 24.58 3.70
C LYS A 62 4.02 24.55 4.96
N THR A 63 4.13 23.47 5.73
CA THR A 63 3.48 23.31 7.03
C THR A 63 4.55 23.00 8.09
N VAL A 64 4.55 21.82 8.70
CA VAL A 64 5.66 21.40 9.55
C VAL A 64 6.93 21.18 8.72
N GLY A 65 6.77 20.46 7.59
CA GLY A 65 7.84 20.26 6.62
C GLY A 65 7.68 21.14 5.37
N PRO A 66 8.67 21.15 4.46
CA PRO A 66 8.57 21.79 3.16
C PRO A 66 7.44 21.19 2.32
N SER A 67 6.92 21.96 1.34
CA SER A 67 5.93 21.44 0.39
C SER A 67 6.54 20.38 -0.52
N ILE A 68 5.67 19.50 -1.10
CA ILE A 68 6.15 18.48 -2.03
C ILE A 68 6.77 19.14 -3.26
N GLN A 69 6.19 20.22 -3.78
CA GLN A 69 6.76 21.01 -4.88
C GLN A 69 8.16 21.53 -4.56
N GLU A 70 8.37 22.07 -3.36
CA GLU A 70 9.69 22.54 -2.94
C GLU A 70 10.70 21.39 -2.86
N ILE A 71 10.30 20.25 -2.29
CA ILE A 71 11.13 19.06 -2.23
C ILE A 71 11.51 18.61 -3.64
N ALA A 72 10.52 18.43 -4.53
CA ALA A 72 10.74 17.99 -5.90
C ALA A 72 11.71 18.92 -6.64
N LYS A 73 11.48 20.24 -6.53
CA LYS A 73 12.34 21.24 -7.16
C LYS A 73 13.79 21.11 -6.72
N ILE A 74 14.04 21.05 -5.40
CA ILE A 74 15.41 21.00 -4.86
C ILE A 74 16.12 19.71 -5.23
N TYR A 75 15.41 18.58 -5.18
CA TYR A 75 15.99 17.29 -5.58
C TYR A 75 16.33 17.24 -7.07
N LYS A 76 15.47 17.80 -7.94
CA LYS A 76 15.73 17.93 -9.38
C LYS A 76 16.93 18.85 -9.66
N GLU A 77 17.02 19.98 -8.97
CA GLU A 77 18.11 20.96 -9.16
C GLU A 77 19.46 20.45 -8.65
N LYS A 78 19.47 19.77 -7.51
CA LYS A 78 20.73 19.31 -6.87
C LYS A 78 21.13 17.89 -7.25
N GLY A 79 20.29 17.13 -7.96
CA GLY A 79 20.57 15.74 -8.33
C GLY A 79 20.63 14.80 -7.12
N GLY A 80 19.86 15.07 -6.07
CA GLY A 80 19.79 14.24 -4.88
C GLY A 80 18.98 12.95 -5.10
N ASN A 81 19.08 12.01 -4.17
CA ASN A 81 18.37 10.73 -4.17
C ASN A 81 17.42 10.66 -2.98
N ILE A 82 16.11 10.69 -3.27
CA ILE A 82 15.06 10.66 -2.24
C ILE A 82 15.03 9.31 -1.53
N VAL A 83 15.26 8.20 -2.25
CA VAL A 83 15.28 6.85 -1.66
C VAL A 83 16.38 6.73 -0.62
N GLU A 84 17.60 7.21 -0.93
CA GLU A 84 18.70 7.22 0.02
C GLU A 84 18.40 8.08 1.24
N PHE A 85 17.80 9.25 1.04
CA PHE A 85 17.39 10.11 2.14
C PHE A 85 16.36 9.42 3.06
N LEU A 86 15.34 8.80 2.49
CA LEU A 86 14.30 8.08 3.24
C LEU A 86 14.87 6.87 4.01
N GLN A 87 16.02 6.37 3.58
CA GLN A 87 16.78 5.31 4.26
C GLN A 87 17.82 5.85 5.25
N GLU A 88 17.89 7.17 5.45
CA GLU A 88 18.92 7.83 6.30
C GLU A 88 20.36 7.55 5.83
N LYS A 89 20.55 7.45 4.49
CA LYS A 89 21.84 7.21 3.85
C LYS A 89 22.44 8.43 3.18
N SER A 90 21.68 9.53 3.09
CA SER A 90 22.15 10.80 2.54
C SER A 90 21.76 11.98 3.43
N ASP A 91 22.46 13.09 3.24
CA ASP A 91 22.25 14.31 4.01
C ASP A 91 20.95 15.04 3.63
N PRO A 92 20.35 15.81 4.55
CA PRO A 92 19.18 16.62 4.25
C PRO A 92 19.57 17.83 3.39
N ILE A 93 19.05 17.90 2.15
CA ILE A 93 19.39 18.94 1.19
C ILE A 93 18.29 20.02 1.03
N VAL A 94 17.06 19.75 1.52
CA VAL A 94 15.92 20.66 1.39
C VAL A 94 15.84 21.61 2.57
N ASP A 95 15.66 21.10 3.76
CA ASP A 95 15.59 21.90 4.99
C ASP A 95 16.40 21.21 6.11
N PRO A 96 17.72 21.42 6.15
CA PRO A 96 18.57 20.81 7.19
C PRO A 96 18.15 21.20 8.62
N SER A 97 17.52 22.39 8.80
CA SER A 97 17.09 22.84 10.12
C SER A 97 15.95 22.00 10.69
N GLN A 98 15.12 21.39 9.85
CA GLN A 98 14.01 20.51 10.22
C GLN A 98 14.38 19.03 10.23
N TYR A 99 15.65 18.70 9.99
CA TYR A 99 16.08 17.30 9.89
C TYR A 99 15.74 16.47 11.13
N ALA A 100 15.93 17.03 12.32
CA ALA A 100 15.62 16.34 13.57
C ALA A 100 14.14 15.93 13.66
N THR A 101 13.24 16.77 13.15
CA THR A 101 11.80 16.47 13.08
C THR A 101 11.53 15.38 12.03
N MET A 102 12.10 15.52 10.82
CA MET A 102 11.94 14.53 9.74
C MET A 102 12.48 13.15 10.14
N LYS A 103 13.55 13.13 10.91
CA LYS A 103 14.21 11.92 11.38
C LYS A 103 13.27 10.96 12.13
N THR A 104 12.24 11.49 12.78
CA THR A 104 11.25 10.66 13.49
C THR A 104 10.50 9.73 12.54
N ASN A 105 10.35 10.11 11.27
CA ASN A 105 9.66 9.30 10.27
C ASN A 105 10.53 8.17 9.68
N PHE A 106 11.84 8.20 9.87
CA PHE A 106 12.71 7.14 9.35
C PHE A 106 12.45 5.77 9.99
N ALA A 107 11.84 5.74 11.17
CA ALA A 107 11.35 4.48 11.76
C ALA A 107 10.32 3.78 10.85
N VAL A 108 9.58 4.54 10.05
CA VAL A 108 8.62 4.01 9.07
C VAL A 108 9.31 3.73 7.75
N THR A 109 9.97 4.73 7.17
CA THR A 109 10.49 4.65 5.80
C THR A 109 11.60 3.63 5.62
N LYS A 110 12.45 3.41 6.61
CA LYS A 110 13.50 2.37 6.57
C LYS A 110 12.96 0.94 6.48
N ASN A 111 11.71 0.72 6.86
CA ASN A 111 11.07 -0.60 6.81
C ASN A 111 10.23 -0.80 5.54
N LEU A 112 10.14 0.20 4.66
CA LEU A 112 9.45 0.07 3.39
C LEU A 112 10.31 -0.73 2.40
N PRO A 113 9.70 -1.61 1.60
CA PRO A 113 10.36 -2.26 0.47
C PRO A 113 10.94 -1.22 -0.52
N GLU A 114 12.00 -1.58 -1.21
CA GLU A 114 12.66 -0.67 -2.16
C GLU A 114 11.72 -0.19 -3.27
N GLU A 115 10.81 -1.05 -3.74
CA GLU A 115 9.78 -0.70 -4.72
C GLU A 115 8.87 0.43 -4.21
N GLU A 116 8.47 0.39 -2.95
CA GLU A 116 7.64 1.40 -2.33
C GLU A 116 8.38 2.72 -2.11
N LEU A 117 9.66 2.66 -1.79
CA LEU A 117 10.51 3.85 -1.70
C LEU A 117 10.68 4.51 -3.07
N LYS A 118 10.86 3.73 -4.14
CA LYS A 118 10.91 4.23 -5.52
C LYS A 118 9.58 4.81 -5.97
N ALA A 119 8.48 4.22 -5.55
CA ALA A 119 7.14 4.75 -5.79
C ALA A 119 6.93 6.11 -5.10
N LEU A 120 7.35 6.24 -3.84
CA LEU A 120 7.36 7.53 -3.12
C LEU A 120 8.20 8.58 -3.84
N GLU A 121 9.40 8.22 -4.29
CA GLU A 121 10.27 9.12 -5.06
C GLU A 121 9.57 9.56 -6.36
N ALA A 122 8.98 8.62 -7.13
CA ALA A 122 8.26 8.92 -8.34
C ALA A 122 7.09 9.89 -8.09
N TYR A 123 6.30 9.65 -7.04
CA TYR A 123 5.22 10.55 -6.65
C TYR A 123 5.71 11.95 -6.28
N ILE A 124 6.74 12.05 -5.43
CA ILE A 124 7.30 13.35 -5.03
C ILE A 124 7.85 14.08 -6.24
N LEU A 125 8.60 13.40 -7.11
CA LEU A 125 9.19 14.02 -8.30
C LEU A 125 8.18 14.31 -9.42
N SER A 126 6.92 13.87 -9.31
CA SER A 126 5.85 14.21 -10.24
C SER A 126 5.36 15.68 -10.09
N PHE A 127 5.73 16.37 -9.02
CA PHE A 127 5.48 17.79 -8.79
C PHE A 127 6.61 18.63 -9.37
#